data_025dcd5e0414d52a0aa27815cdc07763
#
_entry.id   025dcd5e0414d52a0aa27815cdc07763
#
_cell.length_a   1.000
_cell.length_b   1.000
_cell.length_c   1.000
_cell.angle_alpha   90.00
_cell.angle_beta   90.00
_cell.angle_gamma   90.00
#
_symmetry.space_group_name_H-M   'P 1'
#
loop_
_entity.id
_entity.type
_entity.pdbx_description
1 polymer ?
#
loop_
_entity_poly.entity_id
_entity_poly.type
_entity_poly.pdbx_seq_one_letter_code
_entity_poly.pdbx_strand_id
1 'polypeptide(L)'
;MSEEVTVCVTGATGFIASWLVKLLLHRGYTVKASVRDPSDEKKTAHLLGLEGAAERLQLFKADLLAEGSFDSAMEGCVAVFHTASPVSFSAADPQAEIIDPAVKGTLNVLKSCANSPSVKRVIVTSSVASIFYTGKPVSPDSVADETWFSDPDVWYQLSKTLAELAAWNFAKENGIDMVTIHPGFVIGPFFQPTMCSSVSMILNLVNGAGNKTYPNFHYWVVDVRDVAEAHIKAFENPLACGRYCLVESSVSFCHVLGILQEFYPTLPLADKYCYAFSTMFALFFKVFLWLFCQQILAFILLLCYNRCEEINTVKLPEFRASKEKAEEGLGIKFVPLEESLKDTIECLKDKGFLHF
;
A
#
# COMPACT_ATOMS: atom_id res chain seq x y z
N MET A 1 11.58 36.22 2.39
CA MET A 1 11.95 34.89 1.91
C MET A 1 11.29 33.93 2.88
N SER A 2 10.34 33.12 2.44
CA SER A 2 9.79 32.05 3.28
C SER A 2 10.92 31.10 3.66
N GLU A 3 11.01 30.71 4.93
CA GLU A 3 11.99 29.71 5.36
C GLU A 3 11.80 28.44 4.50
N GLU A 4 12.90 27.92 3.99
CA GLU A 4 12.92 26.70 3.18
C GLU A 4 12.62 25.51 4.09
N VAL A 5 11.43 24.92 3.95
CA VAL A 5 11.00 23.80 4.81
C VAL A 5 11.52 22.50 4.21
N THR A 6 12.40 21.84 4.96
CA THR A 6 13.00 20.55 4.56
C THR A 6 12.28 19.39 5.24
N VAL A 7 11.94 18.35 4.45
CA VAL A 7 11.27 17.13 4.92
C VAL A 7 12.00 15.89 4.43
N CYS A 8 11.84 14.78 5.14
CA CYS A 8 12.40 13.49 4.75
C CYS A 8 11.29 12.55 4.25
N VAL A 9 11.55 11.84 3.14
CA VAL A 9 10.69 10.75 2.62
C VAL A 9 11.50 9.48 2.55
N THR A 10 11.09 8.43 3.29
CA THR A 10 11.78 7.14 3.24
C THR A 10 11.21 6.25 2.14
N GLY A 11 12.09 5.45 1.49
CA GLY A 11 11.66 4.54 0.42
C GLY A 11 11.15 5.25 -0.84
N ALA A 12 11.76 6.37 -1.17
CA ALA A 12 11.29 7.34 -2.18
C ALA A 12 11.04 6.74 -3.57
N THR A 13 11.70 5.64 -3.94
CA THR A 13 11.49 4.95 -5.23
C THR A 13 10.19 4.13 -5.29
N GLY A 14 9.45 4.04 -4.19
CA GLY A 14 8.17 3.32 -4.12
C GLY A 14 7.00 4.07 -4.75
N PHE A 15 5.89 3.38 -4.98
CA PHE A 15 4.70 3.92 -5.65
C PHE A 15 4.12 5.15 -4.94
N ILE A 16 3.74 5.01 -3.67
CA ILE A 16 3.19 6.12 -2.86
C ILE A 16 4.26 7.21 -2.68
N ALA A 17 5.49 6.80 -2.35
CA ALA A 17 6.58 7.72 -2.06
C ALA A 17 6.95 8.61 -3.25
N SER A 18 6.97 8.09 -4.48
CA SER A 18 7.29 8.90 -5.66
C SER A 18 6.23 9.98 -5.93
N TRP A 19 4.96 9.69 -5.70
CA TRP A 19 3.90 10.70 -5.73
C TRP A 19 4.04 11.73 -4.62
N LEU A 20 4.36 11.28 -3.41
CA LEU A 20 4.58 12.17 -2.28
C LEU A 20 5.75 13.12 -2.55
N VAL A 21 6.88 12.62 -3.05
CA VAL A 21 8.04 13.46 -3.46
C VAL A 21 7.60 14.48 -4.50
N LYS A 22 6.87 14.06 -5.56
CA LYS A 22 6.37 14.97 -6.60
C LYS A 22 5.52 16.09 -6.01
N LEU A 23 4.54 15.77 -5.16
CA LEU A 23 3.65 16.75 -4.60
C LEU A 23 4.36 17.69 -3.61
N LEU A 24 5.32 17.19 -2.83
CA LEU A 24 6.13 18.01 -1.93
C LEU A 24 7.00 19.01 -2.71
N LEU A 25 7.69 18.56 -3.77
CA LEU A 25 8.46 19.44 -4.65
C LEU A 25 7.59 20.51 -5.30
N HIS A 26 6.40 20.14 -5.79
CA HIS A 26 5.44 21.07 -6.38
C HIS A 26 4.96 22.14 -5.38
N ARG A 27 4.88 21.82 -4.10
CA ARG A 27 4.56 22.77 -3.01
C ARG A 27 5.75 23.58 -2.51
N GLY A 28 6.93 23.40 -3.10
CA GLY A 28 8.13 24.17 -2.76
C GLY A 28 8.93 23.62 -1.57
N TYR A 29 8.62 22.43 -1.07
CA TYR A 29 9.44 21.77 -0.04
C TYR A 29 10.78 21.31 -0.59
N THR A 30 11.84 21.39 0.24
CA THR A 30 13.07 20.66 0.01
C THR A 30 12.91 19.25 0.55
N VAL A 31 13.20 18.25 -0.28
CA VAL A 31 12.96 16.84 0.03
C VAL A 31 14.28 16.08 0.14
N LYS A 32 14.56 15.53 1.30
CA LYS A 32 15.59 14.52 1.51
C LYS A 32 14.96 13.13 1.37
N ALA A 33 15.27 12.47 0.26
CA ALA A 33 14.65 11.21 -0.14
C ALA A 33 15.58 10.03 0.12
N SER A 34 15.22 9.11 1.03
CA SER A 34 16.06 7.94 1.24
C SER A 34 15.74 6.85 0.22
N VAL A 35 16.78 6.26 -0.33
CA VAL A 35 16.77 5.14 -1.27
C VAL A 35 17.84 4.12 -0.88
N ARG A 36 17.70 2.84 -1.30
CA ARG A 36 18.71 1.83 -0.99
C ARG A 36 20.05 2.08 -1.68
N ASP A 37 19.99 2.53 -2.93
CA ASP A 37 21.18 2.87 -3.71
C ASP A 37 20.90 4.12 -4.57
N PRO A 38 21.46 5.29 -4.19
CA PRO A 38 21.33 6.53 -4.98
C PRO A 38 21.99 6.46 -6.35
N SER A 39 22.95 5.56 -6.56
CA SER A 39 23.67 5.39 -7.83
C SER A 39 22.94 4.50 -8.84
N ASP A 40 21.87 3.78 -8.43
CA ASP A 40 21.05 2.99 -9.32
C ASP A 40 20.11 3.90 -10.14
N GLU A 41 20.64 4.42 -11.27
CA GLU A 41 19.89 5.31 -12.16
C GLU A 41 18.57 4.70 -12.63
N LYS A 42 18.52 3.38 -12.83
CA LYS A 42 17.26 2.71 -13.24
C LYS A 42 16.15 2.86 -12.20
N LYS A 43 16.52 3.00 -10.93
CA LYS A 43 15.56 3.18 -9.83
C LYS A 43 15.35 4.61 -9.39
N THR A 44 16.24 5.53 -9.76
CA THR A 44 16.22 6.93 -9.27
C THR A 44 15.86 7.94 -10.34
N ALA A 45 16.05 7.64 -11.63
CA ALA A 45 15.84 8.59 -12.73
C ALA A 45 14.44 9.21 -12.73
N HIS A 46 13.40 8.47 -12.39
CA HIS A 46 12.02 8.97 -12.32
C HIS A 46 11.83 10.03 -11.22
N LEU A 47 12.61 9.99 -10.14
CA LEU A 47 12.61 11.01 -9.09
C LEU A 47 13.41 12.23 -9.50
N LEU A 48 14.60 12.01 -10.07
CA LEU A 48 15.49 13.09 -10.51
C LEU A 48 14.92 13.88 -11.69
N GLY A 49 14.03 13.28 -12.47
CA GLY A 49 13.30 13.94 -13.56
C GLY A 49 12.06 14.70 -13.14
N LEU A 50 11.71 14.76 -11.84
CA LEU A 50 10.56 15.54 -11.38
C LEU A 50 10.85 17.04 -11.45
N GLU A 51 9.82 17.84 -11.70
CA GLU A 51 9.92 19.30 -11.66
C GLU A 51 10.37 19.77 -10.27
N GLY A 52 11.39 20.63 -10.23
CA GLY A 52 12.03 21.12 -9.00
C GLY A 52 12.98 20.14 -8.32
N ALA A 53 13.21 18.95 -8.90
CA ALA A 53 14.10 17.97 -8.29
C ALA A 53 15.57 18.44 -8.34
N ALA A 54 15.99 19.11 -9.41
CA ALA A 54 17.36 19.60 -9.54
C ALA A 54 17.79 20.56 -8.40
N GLU A 55 16.85 21.35 -7.89
CA GLU A 55 17.09 22.35 -6.86
C GLU A 55 16.78 21.84 -5.44
N ARG A 56 15.73 21.00 -5.29
CA ARG A 56 15.13 20.71 -3.99
C ARG A 56 15.03 19.23 -3.64
N LEU A 57 15.58 18.31 -4.46
CA LEU A 57 15.64 16.90 -4.13
C LEU A 57 17.06 16.45 -3.84
N GLN A 58 17.27 15.81 -2.70
CA GLN A 58 18.53 15.17 -2.34
C GLN A 58 18.29 13.69 -2.04
N LEU A 59 19.08 12.83 -2.68
CA LEU A 59 18.99 11.37 -2.46
C LEU A 59 20.00 10.94 -1.38
N PHE A 60 19.54 10.16 -0.42
CA PHE A 60 20.32 9.57 0.66
C PHE A 60 20.28 8.05 0.62
N LYS A 61 21.44 7.43 0.81
CA LYS A 61 21.49 5.98 0.97
C LYS A 61 21.01 5.58 2.36
N ALA A 62 20.00 4.74 2.46
CA ALA A 62 19.56 4.18 3.73
C ALA A 62 18.94 2.77 3.54
N ASP A 63 19.12 1.93 4.55
CA ASP A 63 18.57 0.58 4.62
C ASP A 63 17.74 0.44 5.90
N LEU A 64 16.52 -0.09 5.78
CA LEU A 64 15.60 -0.30 6.90
C LEU A 64 16.20 -1.14 8.03
N LEU A 65 17.05 -2.11 7.69
CA LEU A 65 17.64 -3.01 8.67
C LEU A 65 18.96 -2.50 9.27
N ALA A 66 19.53 -1.41 8.73
CA ALA A 66 20.73 -0.79 9.25
C ALA A 66 20.37 0.35 10.21
N GLU A 67 20.56 0.15 11.51
CA GLU A 67 20.32 1.17 12.54
C GLU A 67 21.22 2.41 12.28
N GLY A 68 20.63 3.61 12.43
CA GLY A 68 21.31 4.89 12.17
C GLY A 68 21.47 5.25 10.70
N SER A 69 21.10 4.36 9.76
CA SER A 69 21.26 4.66 8.31
C SER A 69 20.41 5.83 7.82
N PHE A 70 19.39 6.24 8.57
CA PHE A 70 18.50 7.36 8.25
C PHE A 70 18.92 8.69 8.87
N ASP A 71 19.90 8.72 9.79
CA ASP A 71 20.26 9.92 10.57
C ASP A 71 20.60 11.10 9.67
N SER A 72 21.48 10.90 8.69
CA SER A 72 21.89 11.95 7.76
C SER A 72 20.74 12.47 6.86
N ALA A 73 19.78 11.60 6.52
CA ALA A 73 18.62 12.00 5.74
C ALA A 73 17.61 12.84 6.56
N MET A 74 17.62 12.70 7.89
CA MET A 74 16.70 13.39 8.79
C MET A 74 17.25 14.67 9.38
N GLU A 75 18.57 14.86 9.32
CA GLU A 75 19.21 16.07 9.83
C GLU A 75 18.63 17.35 9.22
N GLY A 76 18.15 18.28 10.04
CA GLY A 76 17.52 19.53 9.61
C GLY A 76 16.09 19.38 9.04
N CYS A 77 15.53 18.18 8.97
CA CYS A 77 14.16 17.99 8.55
C CYS A 77 13.17 18.34 9.67
N VAL A 78 12.06 18.99 9.30
CA VAL A 78 10.97 19.30 10.25
C VAL A 78 9.93 18.18 10.33
N ALA A 79 9.84 17.33 9.29
CA ALA A 79 8.95 16.18 9.24
C ALA A 79 9.58 14.99 8.53
N VAL A 80 9.10 13.81 8.90
CA VAL A 80 9.50 12.55 8.27
C VAL A 80 8.25 11.82 7.78
N PHE A 81 8.22 11.49 6.49
CA PHE A 81 7.22 10.63 5.87
C PHE A 81 7.80 9.22 5.73
N HIS A 82 7.40 8.35 6.63
CA HIS A 82 7.88 6.97 6.63
C HIS A 82 6.99 6.07 5.77
N THR A 83 7.37 5.92 4.50
CA THR A 83 6.66 5.05 3.54
C THR A 83 7.41 3.75 3.26
N ALA A 84 8.69 3.66 3.61
CA ALA A 84 9.49 2.46 3.40
C ALA A 84 8.95 1.29 4.21
N SER A 85 8.62 0.20 3.54
CA SER A 85 8.21 -1.06 4.18
C SER A 85 8.48 -2.21 3.22
N PRO A 86 8.85 -3.40 3.70
CA PRO A 86 8.84 -4.57 2.85
C PRO A 86 7.41 -4.89 2.44
N VAL A 87 7.22 -5.18 1.16
CA VAL A 87 5.94 -5.66 0.62
C VAL A 87 6.23 -6.97 -0.11
N SER A 88 5.85 -8.08 0.51
CA SER A 88 5.91 -9.41 -0.08
C SER A 88 4.68 -10.19 0.33
N PHE A 89 4.09 -10.93 -0.61
CA PHE A 89 2.98 -11.86 -0.36
C PHE A 89 3.44 -13.32 -0.41
N SER A 90 4.72 -13.54 -0.73
CA SER A 90 5.36 -14.87 -0.73
C SER A 90 6.73 -14.76 -0.10
N ALA A 91 6.99 -15.54 0.92
CA ALA A 91 8.27 -15.62 1.61
C ALA A 91 8.52 -17.07 2.03
N ALA A 92 9.77 -17.50 1.97
CA ALA A 92 10.16 -18.82 2.47
C ALA A 92 10.15 -18.86 4.00
N ASP A 93 10.59 -17.77 4.62
CA ASP A 93 10.51 -17.51 6.07
C ASP A 93 9.80 -16.16 6.30
N PRO A 94 8.46 -16.18 6.50
CA PRO A 94 7.69 -14.95 6.68
C PRO A 94 8.10 -14.13 7.90
N GLN A 95 8.59 -14.77 8.95
CA GLN A 95 9.07 -14.06 10.13
C GLN A 95 10.31 -13.23 9.80
N ALA A 96 11.31 -13.84 9.17
CA ALA A 96 12.58 -13.19 8.86
C ALA A 96 12.50 -12.25 7.63
N GLU A 97 11.61 -12.53 6.68
CA GLU A 97 11.55 -11.79 5.41
C GLU A 97 10.47 -10.70 5.39
N ILE A 98 9.44 -10.79 6.24
CA ILE A 98 8.30 -9.85 6.23
C ILE A 98 8.13 -9.16 7.58
N ILE A 99 7.94 -9.92 8.67
CA ILE A 99 7.59 -9.35 9.98
C ILE A 99 8.77 -8.60 10.58
N ASP A 100 9.90 -9.27 10.76
CA ASP A 100 11.09 -8.67 11.37
C ASP A 100 11.56 -7.41 10.64
N PRO A 101 11.67 -7.40 9.30
CA PRO A 101 12.00 -6.20 8.55
C PRO A 101 10.96 -5.08 8.69
N ALA A 102 9.68 -5.39 8.75
CA ALA A 102 8.64 -4.38 8.93
C ALA A 102 8.74 -3.71 10.32
N VAL A 103 8.86 -4.50 11.38
CA VAL A 103 8.92 -3.99 12.75
C VAL A 103 10.26 -3.29 13.03
N LYS A 104 11.39 -3.98 12.77
CA LYS A 104 12.73 -3.44 13.01
C LYS A 104 13.00 -2.21 12.14
N GLY A 105 12.59 -2.25 10.87
CA GLY A 105 12.75 -1.14 9.95
C GLY A 105 12.00 0.11 10.41
N THR A 106 10.75 -0.04 10.83
CA THR A 106 9.96 1.08 11.37
C THR A 106 10.61 1.64 12.64
N LEU A 107 11.06 0.79 13.56
CA LEU A 107 11.73 1.25 14.78
C LEU A 107 13.06 1.95 14.48
N ASN A 108 13.85 1.48 13.52
CA ASN A 108 15.10 2.15 13.12
C ASN A 108 14.85 3.56 12.58
N VAL A 109 13.81 3.74 11.76
CA VAL A 109 13.39 5.06 11.28
C VAL A 109 12.97 5.97 12.44
N LEU A 110 12.15 5.46 13.37
CA LEU A 110 11.69 6.24 14.51
C LEU A 110 12.81 6.59 15.50
N LYS A 111 13.82 5.72 15.68
CA LYS A 111 15.03 6.05 16.46
C LYS A 111 15.78 7.22 15.82
N SER A 112 15.98 7.22 14.51
CA SER A 112 16.59 8.35 13.80
C SER A 112 15.75 9.63 13.95
N CYS A 113 14.40 9.53 13.95
CA CYS A 113 13.54 10.68 14.26
C CYS A 113 13.75 11.21 15.67
N ALA A 114 13.80 10.33 16.68
CA ALA A 114 14.04 10.71 18.08
C ALA A 114 15.40 11.37 18.29
N ASN A 115 16.41 10.95 17.52
CA ASN A 115 17.76 11.52 17.55
C ASN A 115 17.87 12.85 16.79
N SER A 116 16.84 13.27 16.05
CA SER A 116 16.85 14.49 15.22
C SER A 116 15.95 15.56 15.83
N PRO A 117 16.48 16.51 16.64
CA PRO A 117 15.67 17.51 17.37
C PRO A 117 14.85 18.44 16.45
N SER A 118 15.21 18.55 15.19
CA SER A 118 14.49 19.35 14.19
C SER A 118 13.15 18.70 13.78
N VAL A 119 13.04 17.38 13.87
CA VAL A 119 11.83 16.64 13.50
C VAL A 119 10.69 16.95 14.49
N LYS A 120 9.61 17.54 13.99
CA LYS A 120 8.43 17.93 14.77
C LYS A 120 7.29 16.93 14.65
N ARG A 121 7.19 16.25 13.48
CA ARG A 121 6.09 15.32 13.20
C ARG A 121 6.56 14.17 12.31
N VAL A 122 6.04 12.99 12.59
CA VAL A 122 6.29 11.78 11.78
C VAL A 122 4.97 11.26 11.23
N ILE A 123 4.88 11.08 9.91
CA ILE A 123 3.74 10.50 9.21
C ILE A 123 4.12 9.10 8.72
N VAL A 124 3.45 8.07 9.22
CA VAL A 124 3.75 6.67 8.91
C VAL A 124 2.71 6.09 7.97
N THR A 125 3.15 5.49 6.87
CA THR A 125 2.28 4.72 5.99
C THR A 125 2.08 3.31 6.57
N SER A 126 0.92 3.10 7.20
CA SER A 126 0.43 1.79 7.59
C SER A 126 -0.41 1.16 6.46
N SER A 127 -1.51 0.51 6.75
CA SER A 127 -2.44 -0.08 5.79
C SER A 127 -3.78 -0.37 6.45
N VAL A 128 -4.87 -0.43 5.67
CA VAL A 128 -6.14 -1.02 6.14
C VAL A 128 -5.96 -2.48 6.61
N ALA A 129 -4.86 -3.12 6.22
CA ALA A 129 -4.49 -4.45 6.72
C ALA A 129 -4.31 -4.49 8.24
N SER A 130 -3.99 -3.38 8.90
CA SER A 130 -3.91 -3.27 10.36
C SER A 130 -5.25 -2.86 11.02
N ILE A 131 -6.31 -2.67 10.22
CA ILE A 131 -7.64 -2.25 10.69
C ILE A 131 -8.67 -3.36 10.51
N PHE A 132 -8.79 -3.94 9.30
CA PHE A 132 -10.00 -4.65 8.88
C PHE A 132 -10.03 -6.15 9.20
N TYR A 133 -8.92 -6.76 9.58
CA TYR A 133 -8.82 -8.21 9.81
C TYR A 133 -8.94 -8.54 11.30
N THR A 134 -10.07 -8.21 11.91
CA THR A 134 -10.29 -8.33 13.37
C THR A 134 -10.62 -9.73 13.85
N GLY A 135 -10.82 -10.71 12.94
CA GLY A 135 -11.36 -12.03 13.29
C GLY A 135 -12.82 -12.03 13.75
N LYS A 136 -13.46 -10.86 13.88
CA LYS A 136 -14.86 -10.73 14.27
C LYS A 136 -15.79 -10.93 13.07
N PRO A 137 -16.98 -11.47 13.27
CA PRO A 137 -18.01 -11.53 12.23
C PRO A 137 -18.35 -10.13 11.74
N VAL A 138 -18.32 -9.94 10.42
CA VAL A 138 -18.74 -8.71 9.74
C VAL A 138 -19.96 -8.99 8.88
N SER A 139 -20.81 -7.99 8.72
CA SER A 139 -22.02 -8.03 7.88
C SER A 139 -21.96 -6.91 6.85
N PRO A 140 -22.84 -6.91 5.83
CA PRO A 140 -22.95 -5.81 4.88
C PRO A 140 -23.25 -4.45 5.52
N ASP A 141 -23.85 -4.44 6.71
CA ASP A 141 -24.16 -3.22 7.47
C ASP A 141 -23.00 -2.76 8.36
N SER A 142 -21.94 -3.58 8.49
CA SER A 142 -20.78 -3.21 9.29
C SER A 142 -20.02 -2.07 8.60
N VAL A 143 -19.60 -1.07 9.40
CA VAL A 143 -18.74 0.01 8.97
C VAL A 143 -17.45 -0.07 9.79
N ALA A 144 -16.35 -0.40 9.12
CA ALA A 144 -15.03 -0.40 9.73
C ALA A 144 -14.43 1.00 9.70
N ASP A 145 -13.80 1.39 10.80
CA ASP A 145 -13.14 2.69 10.94
C ASP A 145 -11.77 2.57 11.65
N GLU A 146 -11.15 3.68 11.92
CA GLU A 146 -9.82 3.78 12.53
C GLU A 146 -9.74 3.25 13.97
N THR A 147 -10.86 2.98 14.61
CA THR A 147 -10.89 2.40 15.98
C THR A 147 -10.66 0.89 15.97
N TRP A 148 -10.80 0.25 14.81
CA TRP A 148 -10.57 -1.18 14.67
C TRP A 148 -9.09 -1.51 14.63
N PHE A 149 -8.73 -2.66 15.21
CA PHE A 149 -7.40 -3.25 15.13
C PHE A 149 -7.51 -4.68 14.62
N SER A 150 -6.64 -5.00 13.65
CA SER A 150 -6.55 -6.35 13.10
C SER A 150 -5.89 -7.30 14.10
N ASP A 151 -6.39 -8.55 14.09
CA ASP A 151 -5.80 -9.70 14.76
C ASP A 151 -5.64 -10.81 13.70
N PRO A 152 -4.70 -10.64 12.76
CA PRO A 152 -4.65 -11.46 11.57
C PRO A 152 -3.74 -12.68 11.69
N ASP A 153 -4.17 -13.76 11.02
CA ASP A 153 -3.37 -14.98 10.83
C ASP A 153 -2.47 -14.91 9.57
N VAL A 154 -2.62 -13.88 8.73
CA VAL A 154 -1.89 -13.75 7.46
C VAL A 154 -0.67 -12.84 7.66
N TRP A 155 0.50 -13.31 7.24
CA TRP A 155 1.79 -12.69 7.50
C TRP A 155 1.92 -11.21 7.13
N TYR A 156 1.37 -10.80 5.97
CA TYR A 156 1.42 -9.40 5.57
C TYR A 156 0.60 -8.50 6.51
N GLN A 157 -0.65 -8.89 6.79
CA GLN A 157 -1.53 -8.15 7.70
C GLN A 157 -0.92 -8.10 9.12
N LEU A 158 -0.39 -9.23 9.58
CA LEU A 158 0.29 -9.33 10.87
C LEU A 158 1.51 -8.39 10.92
N SER A 159 2.34 -8.36 9.87
CA SER A 159 3.50 -7.50 9.80
C SER A 159 3.14 -6.01 9.89
N LYS A 160 2.07 -5.58 9.22
CA LYS A 160 1.58 -4.21 9.27
C LYS A 160 1.02 -3.85 10.65
N THR A 161 0.25 -4.75 11.25
CA THR A 161 -0.31 -4.58 12.59
C THR A 161 0.80 -4.46 13.65
N LEU A 162 1.78 -5.37 13.63
CA LEU A 162 2.88 -5.37 14.59
C LEU A 162 3.81 -4.16 14.42
N ALA A 163 4.12 -3.77 13.18
CA ALA A 163 4.93 -2.59 12.90
C ALA A 163 4.24 -1.31 13.40
N GLU A 164 2.94 -1.18 13.18
CA GLU A 164 2.16 -0.04 13.65
C GLU A 164 2.10 0.01 15.19
N LEU A 165 1.80 -1.11 15.85
CA LEU A 165 1.79 -1.18 17.32
C LEU A 165 3.15 -0.82 17.91
N ALA A 166 4.25 -1.34 17.35
CA ALA A 166 5.60 -0.98 17.75
C ALA A 166 5.88 0.51 17.55
N ALA A 167 5.42 1.09 16.42
CA ALA A 167 5.57 2.52 16.15
C ALA A 167 4.84 3.39 17.19
N TRP A 168 3.58 3.07 17.52
CA TRP A 168 2.80 3.81 18.51
C TRP A 168 3.41 3.74 19.91
N ASN A 169 3.88 2.55 20.33
CA ASN A 169 4.54 2.39 21.61
C ASN A 169 5.82 3.23 21.69
N PHE A 170 6.68 3.12 20.66
CA PHE A 170 7.92 3.90 20.59
C PHE A 170 7.66 5.41 20.56
N ALA A 171 6.70 5.86 19.76
CA ALA A 171 6.33 7.27 19.66
C ALA A 171 5.86 7.83 21.00
N LYS A 172 5.02 7.07 21.75
CA LYS A 172 4.54 7.43 23.08
C LYS A 172 5.68 7.53 24.09
N GLU A 173 6.61 6.57 24.10
CA GLU A 173 7.75 6.52 25.03
C GLU A 173 8.74 7.67 24.79
N ASN A 174 8.88 8.12 23.53
CA ASN A 174 9.86 9.13 23.13
C ASN A 174 9.24 10.50 22.85
N GLY A 175 7.94 10.71 23.07
CA GLY A 175 7.26 11.98 22.88
C GLY A 175 7.18 12.44 21.42
N ILE A 176 7.15 11.50 20.46
CA ILE A 176 7.08 11.81 19.03
C ILE A 176 5.63 12.09 18.64
N ASP A 177 5.36 13.26 18.03
CA ASP A 177 4.09 13.55 17.38
C ASP A 177 3.97 12.73 16.10
N MET A 178 3.13 11.69 16.14
CA MET A 178 2.98 10.72 15.06
C MET A 178 1.55 10.65 14.57
N VAL A 179 1.40 10.56 13.24
CA VAL A 179 0.13 10.28 12.54
C VAL A 179 0.33 9.07 11.65
N THR A 180 -0.67 8.19 11.58
CA THR A 180 -0.62 7.03 10.69
C THR A 180 -1.68 7.10 9.60
N ILE A 181 -1.27 6.83 8.37
CA ILE A 181 -2.13 6.80 7.18
C ILE A 181 -2.32 5.34 6.77
N HIS A 182 -3.57 4.93 6.60
CA HIS A 182 -3.98 3.55 6.33
C HIS A 182 -4.64 3.43 4.96
N PRO A 183 -3.85 3.38 3.87
CA PRO A 183 -4.43 3.22 2.55
C PRO A 183 -4.98 1.81 2.35
N GLY A 184 -6.05 1.74 1.55
CA GLY A 184 -6.58 0.52 1.00
C GLY A 184 -5.71 -0.03 -0.13
N PHE A 185 -6.36 -0.64 -1.12
CA PHE A 185 -5.73 -1.13 -2.34
C PHE A 185 -5.44 0.06 -3.26
N VAL A 186 -4.17 0.49 -3.28
CA VAL A 186 -3.75 1.72 -3.96
C VAL A 186 -3.62 1.47 -5.45
N ILE A 187 -4.35 2.23 -6.27
CA ILE A 187 -4.26 2.24 -7.73
C ILE A 187 -3.96 3.66 -8.24
N GLY A 188 -3.83 3.83 -9.53
CA GLY A 188 -3.55 5.13 -10.15
C GLY A 188 -2.28 5.10 -10.99
N PRO A 189 -1.95 6.23 -11.65
CA PRO A 189 -0.76 6.32 -12.49
C PRO A 189 0.53 6.27 -11.66
N PHE A 190 1.60 5.70 -12.25
CA PHE A 190 2.86 5.47 -11.55
C PHE A 190 4.06 5.96 -12.35
N PHE A 191 5.10 6.44 -11.64
CA PHE A 191 6.32 6.97 -12.25
C PHE A 191 7.45 5.95 -12.29
N GLN A 192 7.57 5.15 -11.26
CA GLN A 192 8.65 4.18 -11.10
C GLN A 192 8.69 3.15 -12.26
N PRO A 193 9.88 2.63 -12.58
CA PRO A 193 10.06 1.69 -13.69
C PRO A 193 9.45 0.30 -13.41
N THR A 194 9.33 -0.06 -12.13
CA THR A 194 8.78 -1.35 -11.71
C THR A 194 7.36 -1.18 -11.20
N MET A 195 6.48 -2.02 -11.68
CA MET A 195 5.07 -2.02 -11.28
C MET A 195 4.92 -2.51 -9.83
N CYS A 196 4.06 -1.87 -9.04
CA CYS A 196 3.68 -2.35 -7.73
C CYS A 196 2.64 -3.49 -7.83
N SER A 197 2.49 -4.25 -6.74
CA SER A 197 1.63 -5.43 -6.71
C SER A 197 0.16 -5.12 -7.05
N SER A 198 -0.38 -4.00 -6.57
CA SER A 198 -1.76 -3.60 -6.81
C SER A 198 -2.03 -3.27 -8.28
N VAL A 199 -1.15 -2.49 -8.92
CA VAL A 199 -1.26 -2.20 -10.35
C VAL A 199 -1.04 -3.46 -11.19
N SER A 200 -0.12 -4.36 -10.78
CA SER A 200 0.05 -5.67 -11.42
C SER A 200 -1.21 -6.53 -11.36
N MET A 201 -1.98 -6.45 -10.27
CA MET A 201 -3.27 -7.15 -10.19
C MET A 201 -4.28 -6.58 -11.20
N ILE A 202 -4.37 -5.25 -11.37
CA ILE A 202 -5.21 -4.63 -12.41
C ILE A 202 -4.74 -5.06 -13.82
N LEU A 203 -3.42 -5.05 -14.08
CA LEU A 203 -2.88 -5.53 -15.35
C LEU A 203 -3.29 -6.98 -15.63
N ASN A 204 -3.27 -7.86 -14.63
CA ASN A 204 -3.66 -9.25 -14.79
C ASN A 204 -5.15 -9.43 -15.13
N LEU A 205 -6.01 -8.49 -14.71
CA LEU A 205 -7.44 -8.50 -15.09
C LEU A 205 -7.65 -8.19 -16.58
N VAL A 206 -6.75 -7.40 -17.19
CA VAL A 206 -6.91 -6.85 -18.53
C VAL A 206 -5.97 -7.47 -19.57
N ASN A 207 -4.98 -8.25 -19.18
CA ASN A 207 -3.93 -8.71 -20.12
C ASN A 207 -4.28 -10.03 -20.82
N GLY A 208 -5.42 -10.65 -20.58
CA GLY A 208 -5.92 -11.85 -21.31
C GLY A 208 -4.94 -13.03 -21.55
N ALA A 209 -3.66 -12.81 -21.30
CA ALA A 209 -2.54 -13.64 -21.77
C ALA A 209 -2.25 -14.89 -20.91
N GLY A 210 -3.16 -15.31 -20.04
CA GLY A 210 -2.90 -16.53 -19.28
C GLY A 210 -3.88 -16.87 -18.17
N ASN A 211 -4.36 -15.92 -17.42
CA ASN A 211 -5.33 -16.17 -16.36
C ASN A 211 -6.67 -15.51 -16.70
N LYS A 212 -7.58 -16.31 -17.27
CA LYS A 212 -9.00 -15.91 -17.43
C LYS A 212 -9.74 -15.82 -16.11
N THR A 213 -9.01 -15.85 -14.98
CA THR A 213 -9.59 -15.93 -13.65
C THR A 213 -9.09 -14.82 -12.76
N TYR A 214 -9.96 -14.32 -11.88
CA TYR A 214 -9.66 -13.31 -10.87
C TYR A 214 -10.13 -13.78 -9.49
N PRO A 215 -9.53 -13.30 -8.37
CA PRO A 215 -9.97 -13.68 -7.03
C PRO A 215 -11.34 -13.06 -6.73
N ASN A 216 -12.24 -13.88 -6.19
CA ASN A 216 -13.54 -13.43 -5.70
C ASN A 216 -13.35 -12.81 -4.31
N PHE A 217 -12.98 -11.53 -4.28
CA PHE A 217 -12.68 -10.80 -3.06
C PHE A 217 -13.10 -9.33 -3.20
N HIS A 218 -13.46 -8.67 -2.08
CA HIS A 218 -13.68 -7.24 -2.02
C HIS A 218 -12.39 -6.53 -1.65
N TYR A 219 -12.15 -5.40 -2.33
CA TYR A 219 -11.01 -4.52 -2.09
C TYR A 219 -11.50 -3.15 -1.72
N TRP A 220 -10.81 -2.53 -0.78
CA TRP A 220 -11.00 -1.14 -0.39
C TRP A 220 -10.02 -0.31 -1.20
N VAL A 221 -10.52 0.33 -2.24
CA VAL A 221 -9.69 1.00 -3.25
C VAL A 221 -9.46 2.46 -2.91
N VAL A 222 -8.29 2.98 -3.25
CA VAL A 222 -7.94 4.39 -3.14
C VAL A 222 -6.93 4.78 -4.22
N ASP A 223 -7.02 6.03 -4.71
CA ASP A 223 -6.04 6.57 -5.65
C ASP A 223 -4.73 6.95 -4.95
N VAL A 224 -3.61 6.72 -5.60
CA VAL A 224 -2.27 7.06 -5.07
C VAL A 224 -2.09 8.56 -4.83
N ARG A 225 -2.77 9.41 -5.61
CA ARG A 225 -2.76 10.87 -5.46
C ARG A 225 -3.39 11.28 -4.14
N ASP A 226 -4.50 10.66 -3.78
CA ASP A 226 -5.20 10.90 -2.50
C ASP A 226 -4.37 10.44 -1.32
N VAL A 227 -3.68 9.31 -1.46
CA VAL A 227 -2.78 8.80 -0.44
C VAL A 227 -1.62 9.77 -0.20
N ALA A 228 -0.97 10.23 -1.27
CA ALA A 228 0.12 11.20 -1.17
C ALA A 228 -0.34 12.53 -0.59
N GLU A 229 -1.52 13.02 -1.03
CA GLU A 229 -2.16 14.24 -0.52
C GLU A 229 -2.48 14.14 0.97
N ALA A 230 -3.02 13.02 1.42
CA ALA A 230 -3.35 12.79 2.83
C ALA A 230 -2.11 12.83 3.73
N HIS A 231 -0.95 12.30 3.27
CA HIS A 231 0.30 12.40 4.01
C HIS A 231 0.69 13.88 4.21
N ILE A 232 0.63 14.68 3.16
CA ILE A 232 1.02 16.10 3.22
C ILE A 232 0.04 16.87 4.11
N LYS A 233 -1.26 16.67 3.95
CA LYS A 233 -2.28 17.32 4.79
C LYS A 233 -2.18 16.90 6.26
N ALA A 234 -1.82 15.65 6.56
CA ALA A 234 -1.54 15.21 7.92
C ALA A 234 -0.31 15.90 8.53
N PHE A 235 0.65 16.30 7.70
CA PHE A 235 1.77 17.13 8.13
C PHE A 235 1.39 18.59 8.31
N GLU A 236 0.71 19.19 7.32
CA GLU A 236 0.37 20.62 7.29
C GLU A 236 -0.73 20.99 8.29
N ASN A 237 -1.62 20.08 8.65
CA ASN A 237 -2.68 20.30 9.62
C ASN A 237 -2.21 20.02 11.06
N PRO A 238 -2.00 21.03 11.91
CA PRO A 238 -1.54 20.83 13.28
C PRO A 238 -2.55 20.08 14.18
N LEU A 239 -3.82 20.00 13.76
CA LEU A 239 -4.88 19.27 14.47
C LEU A 239 -4.96 17.79 14.03
N ALA A 240 -4.23 17.39 12.97
CA ALA A 240 -4.22 15.99 12.54
C ALA A 240 -3.59 15.12 13.61
N CYS A 241 -4.29 14.05 14.01
CA CYS A 241 -3.82 13.14 15.05
C CYS A 241 -4.34 11.72 14.87
N GLY A 242 -3.59 10.75 15.38
CA GLY A 242 -3.98 9.35 15.39
C GLY A 242 -3.94 8.71 14.00
N ARG A 243 -4.91 7.86 13.72
CA ARG A 243 -5.02 7.01 12.53
C ARG A 243 -5.98 7.62 11.52
N TYR A 244 -5.71 7.48 10.23
CA TYR A 244 -6.59 7.91 9.13
C TYR A 244 -6.77 6.78 8.13
N CYS A 245 -8.00 6.28 7.97
CA CYS A 245 -8.35 5.30 6.95
C CYS A 245 -8.54 5.99 5.59
N LEU A 246 -7.86 5.51 4.56
CA LEU A 246 -7.98 6.05 3.21
C LEU A 246 -8.58 5.00 2.28
N VAL A 247 -9.87 5.10 2.08
CA VAL A 247 -10.65 4.23 1.20
C VAL A 247 -11.66 5.10 0.45
N GLU A 248 -11.60 5.07 -0.86
CA GLU A 248 -12.61 5.73 -1.70
C GLU A 248 -13.87 4.87 -1.76
N SER A 249 -13.71 3.57 -2.11
CA SER A 249 -14.82 2.63 -2.26
C SER A 249 -14.43 1.20 -1.88
N SER A 250 -15.46 0.38 -1.56
CA SER A 250 -15.32 -1.07 -1.36
C SER A 250 -15.92 -1.77 -2.55
N VAL A 251 -15.11 -2.49 -3.33
CA VAL A 251 -15.53 -3.06 -4.61
C VAL A 251 -15.01 -4.48 -4.82
N SER A 252 -15.78 -5.29 -5.55
CA SER A 252 -15.33 -6.58 -6.07
C SER A 252 -14.59 -6.40 -7.40
N PHE A 253 -13.71 -7.32 -7.74
CA PHE A 253 -13.11 -7.30 -9.08
C PHE A 253 -14.13 -7.51 -10.20
N CYS A 254 -15.26 -8.17 -9.94
CA CYS A 254 -16.36 -8.24 -10.88
C CYS A 254 -16.90 -6.84 -11.24
N HIS A 255 -17.04 -5.96 -10.24
CA HIS A 255 -17.45 -4.57 -10.48
C HIS A 255 -16.37 -3.78 -11.24
N VAL A 256 -15.10 -3.93 -10.87
CA VAL A 256 -13.96 -3.34 -11.59
C VAL A 256 -13.94 -3.78 -13.05
N LEU A 257 -14.16 -5.07 -13.33
CA LEU A 257 -14.24 -5.59 -14.69
C LEU A 257 -15.43 -5.01 -15.47
N GLY A 258 -16.58 -4.79 -14.82
CA GLY A 258 -17.74 -4.12 -15.42
C GLY A 258 -17.40 -2.69 -15.87
N ILE A 259 -16.73 -1.90 -15.03
CA ILE A 259 -16.26 -0.55 -15.35
C ILE A 259 -15.26 -0.61 -16.52
N LEU A 260 -14.29 -1.51 -16.46
CA LEU A 260 -13.28 -1.64 -17.52
C LEU A 260 -13.90 -2.11 -18.86
N GLN A 261 -14.91 -2.97 -18.84
CA GLN A 261 -15.64 -3.38 -20.04
C GLN A 261 -16.39 -2.23 -20.69
N GLU A 262 -16.95 -1.32 -19.90
CA GLU A 262 -17.65 -0.13 -20.40
C GLU A 262 -16.68 0.84 -21.06
N PHE A 263 -15.53 1.13 -20.43
CA PHE A 263 -14.54 2.08 -20.97
C PHE A 263 -13.68 1.49 -22.09
N TYR A 264 -13.40 0.21 -22.05
CA TYR A 264 -12.48 -0.48 -22.96
C TYR A 264 -13.09 -1.80 -23.48
N PRO A 265 -14.15 -1.76 -24.31
CA PRO A 265 -14.89 -2.95 -24.74
C PRO A 265 -14.07 -3.95 -25.56
N THR A 266 -12.89 -3.55 -26.06
CA THR A 266 -11.98 -4.40 -26.82
C THR A 266 -10.92 -5.09 -25.99
N LEU A 267 -10.80 -4.77 -24.70
CA LEU A 267 -9.84 -5.41 -23.81
C LEU A 267 -10.17 -6.89 -23.56
N PRO A 268 -9.16 -7.76 -23.59
CA PRO A 268 -9.34 -9.17 -23.26
C PRO A 268 -9.43 -9.37 -21.74
N LEU A 269 -10.58 -9.02 -21.17
CA LEU A 269 -10.80 -9.08 -19.72
C LEU A 269 -10.88 -10.52 -19.20
N ALA A 270 -10.53 -10.70 -17.91
CA ALA A 270 -10.75 -11.95 -17.22
C ALA A 270 -12.27 -12.24 -17.12
N ASP A 271 -12.70 -13.44 -17.49
CA ASP A 271 -14.12 -13.83 -17.61
C ASP A 271 -14.60 -14.76 -16.49
N LYS A 272 -13.71 -15.27 -15.64
CA LYS A 272 -14.00 -16.22 -14.57
C LYS A 272 -13.39 -15.81 -13.25
N TYR A 273 -14.07 -16.08 -12.15
CA TYR A 273 -13.49 -15.93 -10.83
C TYR A 273 -13.04 -17.27 -10.25
N CYS A 274 -11.94 -17.25 -9.50
CA CYS A 274 -11.52 -18.37 -8.68
C CYS A 274 -11.86 -18.07 -7.22
N TYR A 275 -12.38 -19.05 -6.51
CA TYR A 275 -12.40 -19.00 -5.05
C TYR A 275 -10.95 -18.91 -4.57
N ALA A 276 -10.57 -17.75 -4.02
CA ALA A 276 -9.33 -17.69 -3.26
C ALA A 276 -9.42 -18.73 -2.14
N PHE A 277 -8.42 -19.60 -2.06
CA PHE A 277 -8.31 -20.61 -1.00
C PHE A 277 -8.49 -19.91 0.35
N SER A 278 -9.65 -20.07 0.97
CA SER A 278 -9.87 -19.54 2.29
C SER A 278 -8.93 -20.26 3.26
N THR A 279 -8.46 -19.54 4.25
CA THR A 279 -7.62 -20.00 5.36
C THR A 279 -8.03 -21.33 5.99
N MET A 280 -9.30 -21.70 5.88
CA MET A 280 -9.84 -22.97 6.34
C MET A 280 -9.26 -24.19 5.59
N PHE A 281 -8.90 -24.04 4.31
CA PHE A 281 -8.26 -25.11 3.53
C PHE A 281 -6.75 -25.20 3.84
N ALA A 282 -6.10 -24.09 4.17
CA ALA A 282 -4.69 -24.11 4.59
C ALA A 282 -4.52 -24.85 5.93
N LEU A 283 -5.47 -24.75 6.85
CA LEU A 283 -5.47 -25.50 8.11
C LEU A 283 -5.76 -27.00 7.88
N PHE A 284 -6.74 -27.31 7.03
CA PHE A 284 -7.03 -28.69 6.64
C PHE A 284 -5.87 -29.33 5.89
N PHE A 285 -5.16 -28.54 5.07
CA PHE A 285 -4.00 -29.00 4.29
C PHE A 285 -2.77 -29.24 5.17
N LYS A 286 -2.52 -28.44 6.22
CA LYS A 286 -1.41 -28.69 7.17
C LYS A 286 -1.61 -29.98 7.95
N VAL A 287 -2.84 -30.34 8.28
CA VAL A 287 -3.15 -31.60 8.99
C VAL A 287 -3.16 -32.80 8.02
N PHE A 288 -3.56 -32.60 6.76
CA PHE A 288 -3.66 -33.68 5.76
C PHE A 288 -2.35 -33.99 5.05
N LEU A 289 -1.45 -32.99 4.83
CA LEU A 289 -0.12 -33.18 4.26
C LEU A 289 0.80 -34.02 5.14
N TRP A 290 0.51 -34.08 6.44
CA TRP A 290 1.24 -34.97 7.36
C TRP A 290 0.85 -36.44 7.20
N LEU A 291 -0.25 -36.75 6.53
CA LEU A 291 -0.83 -38.10 6.48
C LEU A 291 -0.85 -38.79 5.12
N PHE A 292 -0.78 -38.12 3.96
CA PHE A 292 -0.93 -38.81 2.67
C PHE A 292 -0.26 -38.20 1.43
N CYS A 293 0.34 -39.07 0.65
CA CYS A 293 1.13 -39.08 -0.57
C CYS A 293 0.78 -38.08 -1.72
N GLN A 294 1.83 -37.66 -2.49
CA GLN A 294 1.85 -36.67 -3.59
C GLN A 294 0.85 -36.87 -4.75
N GLN A 295 0.25 -38.02 -4.95
CA GLN A 295 -0.70 -38.28 -6.05
C GLN A 295 -2.09 -37.63 -5.84
N ILE A 296 -2.48 -37.36 -4.59
CA ILE A 296 -3.77 -36.72 -4.28
C ILE A 296 -3.70 -35.21 -4.52
N LEU A 297 -2.51 -34.61 -4.43
CA LEU A 297 -2.31 -33.18 -4.66
C LEU A 297 -2.66 -32.77 -6.10
N ALA A 298 -2.23 -33.55 -7.10
CA ALA A 298 -2.56 -33.31 -8.50
C ALA A 298 -4.06 -33.45 -8.79
N PHE A 299 -4.75 -34.38 -8.14
CA PHE A 299 -6.17 -34.58 -8.30
C PHE A 299 -7.01 -33.46 -7.64
N ILE A 300 -6.58 -32.96 -6.47
CA ILE A 300 -7.21 -31.82 -5.80
C ILE A 300 -6.99 -30.51 -6.58
N LEU A 301 -5.79 -30.29 -7.13
CA LEU A 301 -5.52 -29.13 -8.00
C LEU A 301 -6.35 -29.18 -9.27
N LEU A 302 -6.58 -30.37 -9.84
CA LEU A 302 -7.44 -30.56 -11.01
C LEU A 302 -8.93 -30.33 -10.68
N LEU A 303 -9.39 -30.72 -9.51
CA LEU A 303 -10.74 -30.45 -9.02
C LEU A 303 -10.97 -28.97 -8.70
N CYS A 304 -9.94 -28.27 -8.22
CA CYS A 304 -10.00 -26.82 -8.00
C CYS A 304 -10.00 -26.04 -9.31
N TYR A 305 -9.23 -26.50 -10.29
CA TYR A 305 -9.21 -25.89 -11.63
C TYR A 305 -10.57 -25.99 -12.34
N ASN A 306 -11.34 -27.06 -12.10
CA ASN A 306 -12.68 -27.25 -12.68
C ASN A 306 -13.83 -26.57 -11.91
N ARG A 307 -13.54 -25.84 -10.82
CA ARG A 307 -14.55 -25.10 -10.02
C ARG A 307 -14.49 -23.58 -10.25
N CYS A 308 -14.09 -23.13 -11.42
CA CYS A 308 -14.30 -21.74 -11.82
C CYS A 308 -15.75 -21.59 -12.29
N GLU A 309 -16.55 -20.83 -11.56
CA GLU A 309 -17.98 -20.56 -11.90
C GLU A 309 -18.12 -19.23 -12.65
N GLU A 310 -19.16 -19.14 -13.47
CA GLU A 310 -19.48 -17.90 -14.19
C GLU A 310 -19.97 -16.77 -13.25
N ILE A 311 -19.75 -15.54 -13.66
CA ILE A 311 -19.71 -14.28 -12.90
C ILE A 311 -20.90 -13.99 -11.94
N ASN A 312 -22.00 -14.75 -11.90
CA ASN A 312 -23.27 -14.27 -11.35
C ASN A 312 -23.79 -14.92 -10.04
N THR A 313 -23.07 -15.78 -9.33
CA THR A 313 -23.73 -16.64 -8.32
C THR A 313 -23.34 -16.48 -6.85
N VAL A 314 -22.31 -15.74 -6.46
CA VAL A 314 -21.94 -15.61 -5.03
C VAL A 314 -21.75 -14.15 -4.62
N LYS A 315 -22.68 -13.64 -3.79
CA LYS A 315 -22.47 -12.38 -3.08
C LYS A 315 -21.51 -12.61 -1.92
N LEU A 316 -20.33 -11.97 -1.98
CA LEU A 316 -19.43 -11.89 -0.83
C LEU A 316 -20.01 -10.92 0.22
N PRO A 317 -19.74 -11.14 1.52
CA PRO A 317 -20.10 -10.15 2.52
C PRO A 317 -19.33 -8.86 2.26
N GLU A 318 -20.06 -7.84 1.86
CA GLU A 318 -19.53 -6.47 1.73
C GLU A 318 -19.63 -5.83 3.12
N PHE A 319 -18.53 -5.30 3.62
CA PHE A 319 -18.60 -4.31 4.68
C PHE A 319 -17.93 -3.01 4.20
N ARG A 320 -18.44 -1.90 4.71
CA ARG A 320 -17.99 -0.58 4.32
C ARG A 320 -16.85 -0.11 5.22
N ALA A 321 -15.94 0.68 4.66
CA ALA A 321 -14.96 1.45 5.42
C ALA A 321 -15.45 2.90 5.56
N SER A 322 -15.28 3.47 6.75
CA SER A 322 -15.49 4.90 6.94
C SER A 322 -14.34 5.68 6.32
N LYS A 323 -14.66 6.74 5.59
CA LYS A 323 -13.72 7.74 5.08
C LYS A 323 -13.94 9.13 5.70
N GLU A 324 -14.91 9.23 6.60
CA GLU A 324 -15.36 10.47 7.22
C GLU A 324 -14.22 11.24 7.89
N LYS A 325 -13.39 10.56 8.67
CA LYS A 325 -12.26 11.21 9.34
C LYS A 325 -11.22 11.77 8.34
N ALA A 326 -10.99 11.10 7.22
CA ALA A 326 -10.09 11.62 6.18
C ALA A 326 -10.70 12.80 5.42
N GLU A 327 -12.00 12.76 5.13
CA GLU A 327 -12.73 13.84 4.47
C GLU A 327 -12.83 15.07 5.38
N GLU A 328 -13.27 14.93 6.62
CA GLU A 328 -13.48 16.03 7.56
C GLU A 328 -12.17 16.51 8.21
N GLY A 329 -11.34 15.59 8.68
CA GLY A 329 -10.12 15.91 9.43
C GLY A 329 -8.96 16.34 8.57
N LEU A 330 -8.83 15.84 7.34
CA LEU A 330 -7.77 16.20 6.40
C LEU A 330 -8.31 16.93 5.16
N GLY A 331 -9.62 17.02 4.96
CA GLY A 331 -10.23 17.64 3.78
C GLY A 331 -9.87 16.90 2.48
N ILE A 332 -9.76 15.57 2.53
CA ILE A 332 -9.49 14.76 1.33
C ILE A 332 -10.75 14.73 0.46
N LYS A 333 -10.55 14.96 -0.83
CA LYS A 333 -11.55 14.75 -1.87
C LYS A 333 -11.06 13.60 -2.72
N PHE A 334 -11.65 12.43 -2.49
CA PHE A 334 -11.20 11.21 -3.18
C PHE A 334 -11.47 11.27 -4.68
N VAL A 335 -10.47 10.83 -5.45
CA VAL A 335 -10.60 10.59 -6.88
C VAL A 335 -11.55 9.41 -7.08
N PRO A 336 -12.62 9.54 -7.90
CA PRO A 336 -13.55 8.45 -8.15
C PRO A 336 -12.86 7.19 -8.71
N LEU A 337 -13.38 6.01 -8.37
CA LEU A 337 -12.82 4.73 -8.82
C LEU A 337 -12.66 4.66 -10.34
N GLU A 338 -13.66 5.12 -11.08
CA GLU A 338 -13.68 5.09 -12.54
C GLU A 338 -12.54 5.92 -13.14
N GLU A 339 -12.29 7.10 -12.58
CA GLU A 339 -11.18 7.97 -13.01
C GLU A 339 -9.84 7.32 -12.67
N SER A 340 -9.70 6.80 -11.45
CA SER A 340 -8.49 6.12 -10.99
C SER A 340 -8.15 4.89 -11.82
N LEU A 341 -9.15 4.08 -12.19
CA LEU A 341 -8.99 2.93 -13.08
C LEU A 341 -8.58 3.36 -14.49
N LYS A 342 -9.24 4.37 -15.05
CA LYS A 342 -8.91 4.91 -16.36
C LYS A 342 -7.46 5.39 -16.42
N ASP A 343 -7.04 6.20 -15.46
CA ASP A 343 -5.68 6.72 -15.39
C ASP A 343 -4.65 5.60 -15.17
N THR A 344 -5.01 4.54 -14.42
CA THR A 344 -4.17 3.35 -14.27
C THR A 344 -3.96 2.64 -15.61
N ILE A 345 -5.05 2.41 -16.38
CA ILE A 345 -4.98 1.73 -17.69
C ILE A 345 -4.20 2.56 -18.70
N GLU A 346 -4.45 3.87 -18.79
CA GLU A 346 -3.69 4.74 -19.70
C GLU A 346 -2.20 4.78 -19.32
N CYS A 347 -1.87 4.84 -18.04
CA CYS A 347 -0.48 4.76 -17.59
C CYS A 347 0.19 3.43 -17.96
N LEU A 348 -0.53 2.30 -17.84
CA LEU A 348 -0.04 0.99 -18.28
C LEU A 348 0.22 0.93 -19.78
N LYS A 349 -0.63 1.58 -20.57
CA LYS A 349 -0.50 1.70 -22.02
C LYS A 349 0.70 2.56 -22.41
N ASP A 350 0.81 3.77 -21.84
CA ASP A 350 1.92 4.70 -22.10
C ASP A 350 3.28 4.09 -21.77
N LYS A 351 3.34 3.24 -20.76
CA LYS A 351 4.56 2.51 -20.37
C LYS A 351 4.79 1.20 -21.15
N GLY A 352 3.92 0.86 -22.10
CA GLY A 352 4.06 -0.33 -22.94
C GLY A 352 3.74 -1.65 -22.28
N PHE A 353 3.03 -1.66 -21.13
CA PHE A 353 2.55 -2.89 -20.50
C PHE A 353 1.24 -3.41 -21.10
N LEU A 354 0.48 -2.55 -21.80
CA LEU A 354 -0.74 -2.90 -22.51
C LEU A 354 -0.68 -2.41 -23.96
N HIS A 355 -1.14 -3.25 -24.87
CA HIS A 355 -1.21 -2.96 -26.29
C HIS A 355 -2.61 -3.29 -26.81
N PHE A 356 -3.40 -2.29 -27.16
CA PHE A 356 -4.72 -2.42 -27.80
C PHE A 356 -5.11 -1.16 -28.56
#